data_181ce34ccd9af0221e0c6a0a7fa31d1c
#
_entry.id   181ce34ccd9af0221e0c6a0a7fa31d1c
#
_cell.length_a   1.000
_cell.length_b   1.000
_cell.length_c   1.000
_cell.angle_alpha   90.00
_cell.angle_beta   90.00
_cell.angle_gamma   90.00
#
_symmetry.space_group_name_H-M   'P 1'
#
loop_
_entity.id
_entity.type
_entity.pdbx_description
1 polymer ?
#
loop_
_entity_poly.entity_id
_entity_poly.type
_entity_poly.pdbx_seq_one_letter_code
_entity_poly.pdbx_strand_id
1 'polypeptide(L)'
;MHKLNFRNPDIVDYVKAHFNVIQLNLWGSREVTDLDGEVTNEKKLARKYRIQFTPTLQFFPKGLAEDNTKPGHDVEVWRVMGYWKPFHFLNSFVYVHDNGYETDPNFQRWLQARADKLRAQGKPVKIW
;
A
#
# COMPACT_ATOMS: atom_id res chain seq x y z
N MET A 1 11.58 -2.02 7.37
CA MET A 1 10.86 -2.39 6.15
C MET A 1 11.78 -2.61 4.97
N HIS A 2 12.70 -1.71 4.67
CA HIS A 2 13.65 -1.91 3.58
C HIS A 2 14.52 -3.17 3.75
N LYS A 3 14.98 -3.42 4.98
CA LYS A 3 15.84 -4.58 5.25
C LYS A 3 15.11 -5.92 5.09
N LEU A 4 13.83 -5.99 5.45
CA LEU A 4 13.08 -7.25 5.44
C LEU A 4 12.32 -7.44 4.12
N ASN A 5 11.60 -6.43 3.68
CA ASN A 5 10.66 -6.56 2.56
C ASN A 5 11.25 -6.09 1.23
N PHE A 6 11.88 -4.91 1.17
CA PHE A 6 12.39 -4.38 -0.08
C PHE A 6 13.75 -4.95 -0.50
N ARG A 7 14.31 -5.89 0.27
CA ARG A 7 15.45 -6.71 -0.15
C ARG A 7 15.02 -8.07 -0.68
N ASN A 8 13.75 -8.43 -0.51
CA ASN A 8 13.22 -9.68 -1.07
C ASN A 8 12.95 -9.48 -2.56
N PRO A 9 13.66 -10.21 -3.48
CA PRO A 9 13.49 -10.02 -4.93
C PRO A 9 12.05 -10.22 -5.40
N ASP A 10 11.31 -11.17 -4.82
CA ASP A 10 9.94 -11.46 -5.22
C ASP A 10 9.03 -10.26 -4.95
N ILE A 11 9.23 -9.60 -3.82
CA ILE A 11 8.46 -8.41 -3.45
C ILE A 11 8.84 -7.24 -4.34
N VAL A 12 10.14 -6.98 -4.50
CA VAL A 12 10.64 -5.86 -5.31
C VAL A 12 10.16 -5.98 -6.76
N ASP A 13 10.27 -7.16 -7.34
CA ASP A 13 9.87 -7.39 -8.73
C ASP A 13 8.38 -7.18 -8.93
N TYR A 14 7.55 -7.68 -8.01
CA TYR A 14 6.11 -7.49 -8.07
C TYR A 14 5.73 -6.01 -7.96
N VAL A 15 6.31 -5.30 -7.00
CA VAL A 15 6.01 -3.88 -6.77
C VAL A 15 6.43 -3.04 -7.99
N LYS A 16 7.62 -3.27 -8.53
CA LYS A 16 8.09 -2.55 -9.72
C LYS A 16 7.21 -2.79 -10.94
N ALA A 17 6.69 -4.01 -11.09
CA ALA A 17 5.87 -4.37 -12.24
C ALA A 17 4.47 -3.76 -12.18
N HIS A 18 3.93 -3.49 -10.99
CA HIS A 18 2.52 -3.18 -10.81
C HIS A 18 2.22 -1.85 -10.12
N PHE A 19 3.23 -1.19 -9.52
CA PHE A 19 2.99 0.02 -8.72
C PHE A 19 3.99 1.13 -9.03
N ASN A 20 3.50 2.36 -8.93
CA ASN A 20 4.34 3.55 -8.83
C ASN A 20 4.47 3.89 -7.35
N VAL A 21 5.70 3.87 -6.84
CA VAL A 21 5.98 4.10 -5.43
C VAL A 21 6.55 5.49 -5.23
N ILE A 22 5.95 6.26 -4.34
CA ILE A 22 6.43 7.57 -3.93
C ILE A 22 6.78 7.52 -2.45
N GLN A 23 8.02 7.87 -2.13
CA GLN A 23 8.48 7.91 -0.75
C GLN A 23 8.47 9.35 -0.25
N LEU A 24 7.82 9.56 0.89
CA LEU A 24 7.72 10.86 1.53
C LEU A 24 8.35 10.81 2.92
N ASN A 25 8.93 11.94 3.33
CA ASN A 25 9.51 12.11 4.66
C ASN A 25 8.47 12.77 5.58
N LEU A 26 8.08 12.08 6.64
CA LEU A 26 7.10 12.58 7.61
C LEU A 26 7.45 13.97 8.15
N TRP A 27 8.72 14.26 8.31
CA TRP A 27 9.23 15.52 8.85
C TRP A 27 9.80 16.44 7.78
N GLY A 28 9.59 16.10 6.51
CA GLY A 28 10.17 16.83 5.39
C GLY A 28 9.47 18.15 5.09
N SER A 29 10.19 19.00 4.38
CA SER A 29 9.69 20.30 3.93
C SER A 29 9.55 20.39 2.41
N ARG A 30 9.82 19.30 1.69
CA ARG A 30 9.69 19.26 0.23
C ARG A 30 8.26 19.57 -0.19
N GLU A 31 8.09 20.40 -1.21
CA GLU A 31 6.78 20.71 -1.76
C GLU A 31 6.18 19.46 -2.40
N VAL A 32 4.92 19.21 -2.10
CA VAL A 32 4.15 18.11 -2.69
C VAL A 32 2.76 18.61 -3.04
N THR A 33 2.12 17.95 -4.00
CA THR A 33 0.74 18.28 -4.41
C THR A 33 -0.15 17.08 -4.09
N ASP A 34 -1.18 17.31 -3.30
CA ASP A 34 -2.18 16.30 -2.99
C ASP A 34 -3.01 15.96 -4.24
N LEU A 35 -3.70 14.84 -4.19
CA LEU A 35 -4.51 14.34 -5.33
C LEU A 35 -5.67 15.26 -5.68
N ASP A 36 -6.10 16.13 -4.76
CA ASP A 36 -7.11 17.16 -5.01
C ASP A 36 -6.53 18.45 -5.62
N GLY A 37 -5.21 18.50 -5.84
CA GLY A 37 -4.53 19.66 -6.37
C GLY A 37 -3.98 20.64 -5.33
N GLU A 38 -4.20 20.40 -4.04
CA GLU A 38 -3.67 21.27 -2.98
C GLU A 38 -2.15 21.16 -2.92
N VAL A 39 -1.48 22.31 -3.04
CA VAL A 39 -0.03 22.41 -2.91
C VAL A 39 0.31 22.57 -1.43
N THR A 40 1.18 21.72 -0.92
CA THR A 40 1.54 21.70 0.50
C THR A 40 3.01 21.21 0.64
N ASN A 41 3.39 20.73 1.81
CA ASN A 41 4.68 20.07 2.00
C ASN A 41 4.50 18.70 2.66
N GLU A 42 5.57 17.90 2.68
CA GLU A 42 5.52 16.53 3.19
C GLU A 42 4.95 16.44 4.61
N LYS A 43 5.40 17.29 5.50
CA LYS A 43 4.97 17.30 6.91
C LYS A 43 3.48 17.62 7.05
N LYS A 44 3.02 18.64 6.32
CA LYS A 44 1.61 19.05 6.35
C LYS A 44 0.71 18.01 5.71
N LEU A 45 1.16 17.38 4.62
CA LEU A 45 0.43 16.31 3.96
C LEU A 45 0.26 15.10 4.89
N ALA A 46 1.32 14.71 5.58
CA ALA A 46 1.26 13.62 6.55
C ALA A 46 0.23 13.90 7.65
N ARG A 47 0.19 15.14 8.13
CA ARG A 47 -0.79 15.55 9.14
C ARG A 47 -2.21 15.51 8.58
N LYS A 48 -2.41 15.98 7.37
CA LYS A 48 -3.70 15.93 6.66
C LYS A 48 -4.21 14.50 6.50
N TYR A 49 -3.30 13.57 6.18
CA TYR A 49 -3.62 12.15 6.00
C TYR A 49 -3.67 11.37 7.33
N ARG A 50 -3.47 12.05 8.46
CA ARG A 50 -3.50 11.45 9.80
C ARG A 50 -2.48 10.33 9.96
N ILE A 51 -1.28 10.55 9.47
CA ILE A 51 -0.18 9.61 9.63
C ILE A 51 0.39 9.77 11.04
N GLN A 52 0.24 8.74 11.88
CA GLN A 52 0.68 8.76 13.26
C GLN A 52 1.87 7.83 13.51
N PHE A 53 2.11 6.89 12.61
CA PHE A 53 3.16 5.89 12.74
C PHE A 53 4.01 5.84 11.47
N THR A 54 5.29 5.50 11.63
CA THR A 54 6.19 5.21 10.52
C THR A 54 6.73 3.79 10.70
N PRO A 55 6.85 3.00 9.64
CA PRO A 55 6.38 3.31 8.30
C PRO A 55 4.86 3.18 8.15
N THR A 56 4.30 3.96 7.23
CA THR A 56 2.90 3.81 6.81
C THR A 56 2.87 3.78 5.29
N LEU A 57 2.22 2.77 4.72
CA LEU A 57 1.99 2.68 3.29
C LEU A 57 0.53 2.96 3.00
N GLN A 58 0.29 3.84 2.04
CA GLN A 58 -1.04 4.15 1.56
C GLN A 58 -1.18 3.69 0.12
N PHE A 59 -2.30 3.04 -0.19
CA PHE A 59 -2.57 2.55 -1.53
C PHE A 59 -3.74 3.30 -2.14
N PHE A 60 -3.58 3.69 -3.40
CA PHE A 60 -4.56 4.44 -4.15
C PHE A 60 -5.02 3.65 -5.36
N PRO A 61 -6.27 3.85 -5.83
CA PRO A 61 -6.80 3.09 -6.95
C PRO A 61 -6.10 3.47 -8.27
N LYS A 62 -6.15 2.56 -9.23
CA LYS A 62 -5.68 2.82 -10.59
C LYS A 62 -6.60 3.82 -11.29
N GLY A 63 -6.03 4.58 -12.22
CA GLY A 63 -6.83 5.40 -13.12
C GLY A 63 -7.58 6.54 -12.45
N LEU A 64 -7.03 7.10 -11.37
CA LEU A 64 -7.56 8.35 -10.82
C LEU A 64 -7.56 9.41 -11.90
N ALA A 65 -8.72 10.02 -12.15
CA ALA A 65 -8.86 11.05 -13.18
C ALA A 65 -8.04 12.28 -12.83
N GLU A 66 -7.50 12.96 -13.86
CA GLU A 66 -6.74 14.19 -13.69
C GLU A 66 -7.56 15.31 -13.05
N ASP A 67 -8.88 15.26 -13.23
CA ASP A 67 -9.83 16.21 -12.66
C ASP A 67 -10.33 15.79 -11.26
N ASN A 68 -9.67 14.83 -10.62
CA ASN A 68 -10.02 14.41 -9.27
C ASN A 68 -9.98 15.60 -8.30
N THR A 69 -11.06 15.79 -7.57
CA THR A 69 -11.20 16.86 -6.57
C THR A 69 -11.11 16.36 -5.14
N LYS A 70 -10.98 15.04 -4.95
CA LYS A 70 -10.89 14.44 -3.61
C LYS A 70 -9.44 14.35 -3.16
N PRO A 71 -9.15 14.68 -1.88
CA PRO A 71 -7.80 14.50 -1.34
C PRO A 71 -7.44 13.02 -1.25
N GLY A 72 -6.14 12.73 -1.14
CA GLY A 72 -5.65 11.36 -1.14
C GLY A 72 -6.27 10.46 -0.09
N HIS A 73 -6.49 10.99 1.13
CA HIS A 73 -7.07 10.19 2.21
C HIS A 73 -8.53 9.78 1.97
N ASP A 74 -9.25 10.46 1.06
CA ASP A 74 -10.62 10.10 0.70
C ASP A 74 -10.68 9.07 -0.43
N VAL A 75 -9.61 8.90 -1.18
CA VAL A 75 -9.53 7.92 -2.28
C VAL A 75 -8.64 6.73 -1.96
N GLU A 76 -8.04 6.72 -0.78
CA GLU A 76 -7.22 5.62 -0.30
C GLU A 76 -8.04 4.34 -0.20
N VAL A 77 -7.54 3.24 -0.77
CA VAL A 77 -8.23 1.95 -0.78
C VAL A 77 -7.72 0.99 0.28
N TRP A 78 -6.47 1.19 0.76
CA TRP A 78 -5.86 0.33 1.77
C TRP A 78 -4.70 1.05 2.45
N ARG A 79 -4.48 0.75 3.71
CA ARG A 79 -3.38 1.34 4.49
C ARG A 79 -2.71 0.26 5.34
N VAL A 80 -1.37 0.23 5.27
CA VAL A 80 -0.55 -0.64 6.10
C VAL A 80 0.22 0.24 7.08
N MET A 81 0.02 0.02 8.38
CA MET A 81 0.69 0.76 9.44
C MET A 81 1.70 -0.15 10.14
N GLY A 82 2.95 0.34 10.25
CA GLY A 82 4.02 -0.39 10.91
C GLY A 82 4.70 -1.42 10.02
N TYR A 83 5.47 -2.30 10.67
CA TYR A 83 6.25 -3.34 9.98
C TYR A 83 5.45 -4.62 9.87
N TRP A 84 5.31 -5.12 8.65
CA TRP A 84 4.64 -6.38 8.36
C TRP A 84 5.64 -7.39 7.79
N LYS A 85 5.41 -8.68 8.06
CA LYS A 85 6.23 -9.77 7.54
C LYS A 85 6.04 -9.95 6.03
N PRO A 86 6.99 -10.59 5.32
CA PRO A 86 6.99 -10.60 3.85
C PRO A 86 5.70 -11.07 3.20
N PHE A 87 5.08 -12.15 3.70
CA PHE A 87 3.85 -12.66 3.11
C PHE A 87 2.71 -11.65 3.20
N HIS A 88 2.49 -11.08 4.38
CA HIS A 88 1.46 -10.06 4.58
C HIS A 88 1.76 -8.79 3.80
N PHE A 89 3.02 -8.38 3.80
CA PHE A 89 3.46 -7.18 3.09
C PHE A 89 3.23 -7.31 1.58
N LEU A 90 3.72 -8.39 0.96
CA LEU A 90 3.53 -8.63 -0.47
C LEU A 90 2.04 -8.71 -0.81
N ASN A 91 1.25 -9.42 -0.01
CA ASN A 91 -0.15 -9.61 -0.30
C ASN A 91 -1.01 -8.35 -0.10
N SER A 92 -0.52 -7.34 0.63
CA SER A 92 -1.16 -6.02 0.63
C SER A 92 -1.12 -5.41 -0.77
N PHE A 93 0.00 -5.50 -1.47
CA PHE A 93 0.11 -5.04 -2.87
C PHE A 93 -0.78 -5.87 -3.80
N VAL A 94 -0.81 -7.18 -3.65
CA VAL A 94 -1.66 -8.07 -4.46
C VAL A 94 -3.14 -7.75 -4.22
N TYR A 95 -3.53 -7.54 -2.98
CA TYR A 95 -4.89 -7.19 -2.58
C TYR A 95 -5.39 -5.92 -3.31
N VAL A 96 -4.54 -4.92 -3.38
CA VAL A 96 -4.88 -3.67 -4.07
C VAL A 96 -4.85 -3.86 -5.59
N HIS A 97 -3.81 -4.50 -6.12
CA HIS A 97 -3.65 -4.71 -7.57
C HIS A 97 -4.81 -5.52 -8.16
N ASP A 98 -5.23 -6.57 -7.46
CA ASP A 98 -6.30 -7.46 -7.94
C ASP A 98 -7.70 -6.99 -7.53
N ASN A 99 -7.80 -5.79 -6.95
CA ASN A 99 -9.05 -5.23 -6.44
C ASN A 99 -9.73 -6.16 -5.43
N GLY A 100 -8.94 -6.87 -4.62
CA GLY A 100 -9.44 -7.80 -3.61
C GLY A 100 -10.34 -7.13 -2.58
N TYR A 101 -10.09 -5.84 -2.31
CA TYR A 101 -10.92 -5.04 -1.40
C TYR A 101 -12.35 -4.87 -1.90
N GLU A 102 -12.60 -4.99 -3.19
CA GLU A 102 -13.96 -4.97 -3.77
C GLU A 102 -14.65 -6.32 -3.59
N THR A 103 -13.89 -7.42 -3.69
CA THR A 103 -14.40 -8.78 -3.52
C THR A 103 -14.63 -9.11 -2.05
N ASP A 104 -13.68 -8.77 -1.19
CA ASP A 104 -13.75 -9.01 0.25
C ASP A 104 -13.06 -7.84 0.99
N PRO A 105 -13.83 -6.95 1.62
CA PRO A 105 -13.25 -5.83 2.36
C PRO A 105 -12.51 -6.24 3.63
N ASN A 106 -12.62 -7.49 4.07
CA ASN A 106 -11.85 -8.01 5.18
C ASN A 106 -10.54 -8.60 4.67
N PHE A 107 -9.44 -7.88 4.87
CA PHE A 107 -8.12 -8.30 4.37
C PHE A 107 -7.69 -9.66 4.95
N GLN A 108 -7.89 -9.89 6.24
CA GLN A 108 -7.45 -11.13 6.88
C GLN A 108 -8.18 -12.35 6.29
N ARG A 109 -9.47 -12.22 6.05
CA ARG A 109 -10.27 -13.28 5.43
C ARG A 109 -9.85 -13.51 3.98
N TRP A 110 -9.63 -12.44 3.21
CA TRP A 110 -9.15 -12.52 1.85
C TRP A 110 -7.77 -13.20 1.81
N LEU A 111 -6.88 -12.82 2.72
CA LEU A 111 -5.54 -13.36 2.81
C LEU A 111 -5.55 -14.85 3.15
N GLN A 112 -6.39 -15.27 4.07
CA GLN A 112 -6.54 -16.67 4.46
C GLN A 112 -7.03 -17.52 3.28
N ALA A 113 -8.03 -17.04 2.54
CA ALA A 113 -8.53 -17.71 1.35
C ALA A 113 -7.44 -17.86 0.28
N ARG A 114 -6.61 -16.82 0.10
CA ARG A 114 -5.49 -16.86 -0.83
C ARG A 114 -4.43 -17.87 -0.38
N ALA A 115 -4.11 -17.90 0.91
CA ALA A 115 -3.15 -18.85 1.46
C ALA A 115 -3.62 -20.30 1.25
N ASP A 116 -4.90 -20.57 1.52
CA ASP A 116 -5.49 -21.89 1.32
C ASP A 116 -5.44 -22.32 -0.15
N LYS A 117 -5.73 -21.39 -1.06
CA LYS A 117 -5.65 -21.63 -2.50
C LYS A 117 -4.22 -21.95 -2.94
N LEU A 118 -3.23 -21.21 -2.44
CA LEU A 118 -1.82 -21.45 -2.75
C LEU A 118 -1.36 -22.81 -2.24
N ARG A 119 -1.77 -23.21 -1.04
CA ARG A 119 -1.47 -24.52 -0.47
C ARG A 119 -2.10 -25.63 -1.31
N ALA A 120 -3.33 -25.46 -1.75
CA ALA A 120 -4.01 -26.42 -2.60
C ALA A 120 -3.31 -26.60 -3.95
N GLN A 121 -2.59 -25.58 -4.42
CA GLN A 121 -1.78 -25.64 -5.64
C GLN A 121 -0.38 -26.18 -5.39
N GLY A 122 -0.06 -26.62 -4.17
CA GLY A 122 1.26 -27.12 -3.81
C GLY A 122 2.32 -26.06 -3.63
N LYS A 123 1.95 -24.79 -3.57
CA LYS A 123 2.90 -23.69 -3.36
C LYS A 123 3.15 -23.48 -1.88
N PRO A 124 4.43 -23.23 -1.48
CA PRO A 124 4.73 -22.97 -0.07
C PRO A 124 4.16 -21.62 0.37
N VAL A 125 3.59 -21.61 1.57
CA VAL A 125 3.08 -20.41 2.21
C VAL A 125 3.74 -20.27 3.57
N LYS A 126 4.42 -19.15 3.79
CA LYS A 126 5.05 -18.83 5.07
C LYS A 126 4.31 -17.64 5.67
N ILE A 127 3.39 -17.94 6.58
CA ILE A 127 2.66 -16.93 7.36
C ILE A 127 3.34 -16.83 8.72
N TRP A 128 4.04 -15.72 8.93
CA TRP A 128 4.73 -15.47 10.20
C TRP A 128 4.67 -14.01 10.61
#